data_91ed2008d337835593a80e8914f0b085
#
_entry.id   91ed2008d337835593a80e8914f0b085
#
_cell.length_a   1.000
_cell.length_b   1.000
_cell.length_c   1.000
_cell.angle_alpha   90.00
_cell.angle_beta   90.00
_cell.angle_gamma   90.00
#
_symmetry.space_group_name_H-M   'P 1'
#
loop_
_entity.id
_entity.type
_entity.pdbx_description
1 polymer ?
#
loop_
_entity_poly.entity_id
_entity_poly.type
_entity_poly.pdbx_seq_one_letter_code
_entity_poly.pdbx_strand_id
1 'polypeptide(L)'
;MKQGRVAKQVEEATRGILSIDEQIRALTEQLATWEEMREELHVRALVSETPQATSELSGVARQCDLARAALAEQRSRKTQLEQILDDLMIEWEPKVVS
;
A
#
# COMPACT_ATOMS: atom_id res chain seq x y z
N MET A 1 24.44 -3.79 -24.10
CA MET A 1 24.89 -4.84 -23.32
C MET A 1 23.89 -5.35 -22.37
N LYS A 2 23.89 -6.66 -22.25
CA LYS A 2 22.91 -7.27 -21.45
C LYS A 2 22.99 -6.88 -20.00
N GLN A 3 24.15 -6.84 -19.43
CA GLN A 3 24.31 -6.50 -18.03
C GLN A 3 23.93 -5.06 -17.73
N GLY A 4 24.19 -4.16 -18.64
CA GLY A 4 23.80 -2.77 -18.46
C GLY A 4 22.27 -2.61 -18.43
N ARG A 5 21.59 -3.40 -19.23
CA ARG A 5 20.13 -3.36 -19.29
C ARG A 5 19.55 -3.95 -17.99
N VAL A 6 20.10 -5.06 -17.53
CA VAL A 6 19.62 -5.69 -16.31
C VAL A 6 19.86 -4.78 -15.12
N ALA A 7 21.03 -4.16 -15.03
CA ALA A 7 21.33 -3.23 -13.95
C ALA A 7 20.34 -2.07 -13.93
N LYS A 8 19.97 -1.55 -15.09
CA LYS A 8 19.02 -0.46 -15.18
C LYS A 8 17.65 -0.92 -14.74
N GLN A 9 17.25 -2.13 -15.12
CA GLN A 9 15.96 -2.68 -14.71
C GLN A 9 15.91 -2.92 -13.20
N VAL A 10 17.02 -3.36 -12.61
CA VAL A 10 17.12 -3.54 -11.16
C VAL A 10 16.94 -2.19 -10.47
N GLU A 11 17.58 -1.16 -11.00
CA GLU A 11 17.47 0.18 -10.44
C GLU A 11 16.04 0.70 -10.53
N GLU A 12 15.38 0.49 -11.65
CA GLU A 12 14.00 0.92 -11.85
C GLU A 12 13.05 0.18 -10.91
N ALA A 13 13.23 -1.13 -10.75
CA ALA A 13 12.39 -1.93 -9.86
C ALA A 13 12.59 -1.50 -8.40
N THR A 14 13.83 -1.25 -8.01
CA THR A 14 14.15 -0.80 -6.65
C THR A 14 13.51 0.55 -6.37
N ARG A 15 13.61 1.46 -7.33
CA ARG A 15 13.02 2.79 -7.19
C ARG A 15 11.50 2.71 -7.09
N GLY A 16 10.90 1.82 -7.89
CA GLY A 16 9.46 1.57 -7.83
C GLY A 16 9.02 1.05 -6.47
N ILE A 17 9.79 0.13 -5.90
CA ILE A 17 9.49 -0.42 -4.57
C ILE A 17 9.56 0.67 -3.51
N LEU A 18 10.58 1.53 -3.56
CA LEU A 18 10.72 2.62 -2.60
C LEU A 18 9.54 3.60 -2.70
N SER A 19 9.10 3.89 -3.92
CA SER A 19 7.97 4.78 -4.13
C SER A 19 6.68 4.15 -3.57
N ILE A 20 6.49 2.86 -3.79
CA ILE A 20 5.33 2.16 -3.28
C ILE A 20 5.36 2.10 -1.75
N ASP A 21 6.53 1.90 -1.16
CA ASP A 21 6.67 1.89 0.31
C ASP A 21 6.24 3.22 0.91
N GLU A 22 6.56 4.33 0.25
CA GLU A 22 6.11 5.63 0.71
C GLU A 22 4.60 5.76 0.65
N GLN A 23 3.99 5.25 -0.42
CA GLN A 23 2.54 5.26 -0.58
C GLN A 23 1.87 4.37 0.46
N ILE A 24 2.45 3.21 0.75
CA ILE A 24 1.94 2.30 1.77
C ILE A 24 1.96 2.99 3.13
N ARG A 25 3.04 3.69 3.44
CA ARG A 25 3.15 4.40 4.71
C ARG A 25 2.07 5.48 4.83
N ALA A 26 1.92 6.28 3.78
CA ALA A 26 0.92 7.35 3.77
C ALA A 26 -0.50 6.79 3.91
N LEU A 27 -0.81 5.71 3.20
CA LEU A 27 -2.12 5.07 3.28
C LEU A 27 -2.36 4.45 4.65
N THR A 28 -1.33 3.88 5.24
CA THR A 28 -1.43 3.28 6.58
C THR A 28 -1.76 4.35 7.62
N GLU A 29 -1.10 5.50 7.54
CA GLU A 29 -1.37 6.61 8.44
C GLU A 29 -2.77 7.17 8.22
N GLN A 30 -3.18 7.29 6.97
CA GLN A 30 -4.50 7.79 6.63
C GLN A 30 -5.58 6.84 7.13
N LEU A 31 -5.38 5.53 6.95
CA LEU A 31 -6.31 4.53 7.43
C LEU A 31 -6.45 4.59 8.95
N ALA A 32 -5.33 4.73 9.67
CA ALA A 32 -5.36 4.84 11.13
C ALA A 32 -6.22 6.03 11.57
N THR A 33 -6.08 7.17 10.88
CA THR A 33 -6.87 8.36 11.17
C THR A 33 -8.36 8.11 10.94
N TRP A 34 -8.70 7.47 9.82
CA TRP A 34 -10.09 7.15 9.52
C TRP A 34 -10.67 6.16 10.52
N GLU A 35 -9.87 5.20 10.97
CA GLU A 35 -10.33 4.22 11.96
C GLU A 35 -10.60 4.86 13.31
N GLU A 36 -9.79 5.84 13.71
CA GLU A 36 -10.04 6.59 14.92
C GLU A 36 -11.33 7.38 14.84
N MET A 37 -11.57 8.04 13.69
CA MET A 37 -12.80 8.78 13.47
C MET A 37 -14.01 7.86 13.47
N ARG A 38 -13.85 6.67 12.89
CA ARG A 38 -14.92 5.70 12.85
C ARG A 38 -15.29 5.27 14.27
N GLU A 39 -14.28 5.05 15.11
CA GLU A 39 -14.52 4.65 16.49
C GLU A 39 -15.27 5.74 17.24
N GLU A 40 -14.83 6.99 17.12
CA GLU A 40 -15.50 8.11 17.75
C GLU A 40 -16.94 8.28 17.29
N LEU A 41 -17.17 8.16 15.99
CA LEU A 41 -18.50 8.30 15.44
C LEU A 41 -19.40 7.13 15.81
N HIS A 42 -18.81 5.95 15.96
CA HIS A 42 -19.56 4.77 16.38
C HIS A 42 -20.11 4.98 17.80
N VAL A 43 -19.26 5.46 18.71
CA VAL A 43 -19.68 5.75 20.08
C VAL A 43 -20.73 6.85 20.09
N ARG A 44 -20.53 7.90 19.30
CA ARG A 44 -21.46 9.02 19.22
C ARG A 44 -22.81 8.57 18.66
N ALA A 45 -22.81 7.70 17.66
CA ALA A 45 -24.02 7.18 17.08
C ALA A 45 -24.82 6.33 18.07
N LEU A 46 -24.11 5.56 18.92
CA LEU A 46 -24.76 4.77 19.95
C LEU A 46 -25.46 5.64 20.99
N VAL A 47 -24.90 6.82 21.27
CA VAL A 47 -25.48 7.71 22.26
C VAL A 47 -26.57 8.57 21.65
N SER A 48 -26.35 9.11 20.45
CA SER A 48 -27.28 10.07 19.85
C SER A 48 -28.43 9.44 19.09
N GLU A 49 -28.20 8.31 18.47
CA GLU A 49 -29.20 7.64 17.66
C GLU A 49 -29.88 8.56 16.62
N THR A 50 -29.14 9.53 16.07
CA THR A 50 -29.70 10.40 15.06
C THR A 50 -29.35 9.90 13.66
N PRO A 51 -30.20 10.18 12.66
CA PRO A 51 -29.87 9.82 11.28
C PRO A 51 -28.59 10.44 10.81
N GLN A 52 -28.26 11.64 11.28
CA GLN A 52 -27.05 12.33 10.89
C GLN A 52 -25.81 11.59 11.42
N ALA A 53 -25.85 11.14 12.66
CA ALA A 53 -24.74 10.41 13.25
C ALA A 53 -24.51 9.09 12.50
N THR A 54 -25.59 8.41 12.13
CA THR A 54 -25.50 7.17 11.35
C THR A 54 -24.91 7.42 9.97
N SER A 55 -25.32 8.52 9.34
CA SER A 55 -24.84 8.89 8.01
C SER A 55 -23.35 9.21 8.04
N GLU A 56 -22.89 9.93 9.07
CA GLU A 56 -21.49 10.27 9.22
C GLU A 56 -20.64 9.01 9.44
N LEU A 57 -21.13 8.11 10.29
CA LEU A 57 -20.45 6.85 10.54
C LEU A 57 -20.32 6.03 9.26
N SER A 58 -21.38 5.98 8.47
CA SER A 58 -21.39 5.25 7.21
C SER A 58 -20.37 5.82 6.23
N GLY A 59 -20.28 7.15 6.17
CA GLY A 59 -19.33 7.84 5.30
C GLY A 59 -17.89 7.54 5.70
N VAL A 60 -17.59 7.55 6.99
CA VAL A 60 -16.24 7.27 7.46
C VAL A 60 -15.89 5.78 7.27
N ALA A 61 -16.87 4.89 7.50
CA ALA A 61 -16.66 3.46 7.28
C ALA A 61 -16.28 3.19 5.81
N ARG A 62 -16.92 3.94 4.90
CA ARG A 62 -16.63 3.82 3.48
C ARG A 62 -15.20 4.27 3.17
N GLN A 63 -14.76 5.35 3.82
CA GLN A 63 -13.38 5.82 3.64
C GLN A 63 -12.37 4.79 4.15
N CYS A 64 -12.68 4.12 5.26
CA CYS A 64 -11.83 3.04 5.75
C CYS A 64 -11.72 1.91 4.72
N ASP A 65 -12.84 1.52 4.12
CA ASP A 65 -12.85 0.45 3.12
C ASP A 65 -12.04 0.84 1.88
N LEU A 66 -12.19 2.08 1.43
CA LEU A 66 -11.44 2.57 0.27
C LEU A 66 -9.95 2.60 0.56
N ALA A 67 -9.57 3.05 1.76
CA ALA A 67 -8.16 3.09 2.14
C ALA A 67 -7.56 1.68 2.25
N ARG A 68 -8.33 0.73 2.79
CA ARG A 68 -7.87 -0.66 2.86
C ARG A 68 -7.68 -1.27 1.48
N ALA A 69 -8.61 -0.99 0.57
CA ALA A 69 -8.52 -1.49 -0.80
C ALA A 69 -7.29 -0.91 -1.52
N ALA A 70 -7.06 0.40 -1.35
CA ALA A 70 -5.90 1.05 -1.94
C ALA A 70 -4.61 0.48 -1.37
N LEU A 71 -4.58 0.20 -0.06
CA LEU A 71 -3.41 -0.37 0.60
C LEU A 71 -3.14 -1.77 0.07
N ALA A 72 -4.17 -2.59 -0.07
CA ALA A 72 -4.03 -3.94 -0.60
C ALA A 72 -3.49 -3.91 -2.03
N GLU A 73 -3.95 -2.96 -2.84
CA GLU A 73 -3.46 -2.82 -4.21
C GLU A 73 -1.98 -2.44 -4.24
N GLN A 74 -1.55 -1.52 -3.38
CA GLN A 74 -0.16 -1.12 -3.33
C GLN A 74 0.74 -2.26 -2.85
N ARG A 75 0.27 -3.05 -1.89
CA ARG A 75 1.02 -4.21 -1.43
C ARG A 75 1.16 -5.25 -2.52
N SER A 76 0.12 -5.45 -3.31
CA SER A 76 0.16 -6.37 -4.44
C SER A 76 1.17 -5.91 -5.49
N ARG A 77 1.20 -4.62 -5.79
CA ARG A 77 2.18 -4.05 -6.72
C ARG A 77 3.60 -4.21 -6.20
N LYS A 78 3.79 -4.01 -4.91
CA LYS A 78 5.10 -4.19 -4.31
C LYS A 78 5.57 -5.63 -4.47
N THR A 79 4.68 -6.59 -4.20
CA THR A 79 5.00 -8.01 -4.34
C THR A 79 5.39 -8.34 -5.79
N GLN A 80 4.69 -7.76 -6.76
CA GLN A 80 5.01 -7.97 -8.17
C GLN A 80 6.40 -7.41 -8.50
N LEU A 81 6.73 -6.22 -8.02
CA LEU A 81 8.04 -5.64 -8.26
C LEU A 81 9.15 -6.41 -7.56
N GLU A 82 8.88 -6.92 -6.37
CA GLU A 82 9.85 -7.75 -5.64
C GLU A 82 10.13 -9.03 -6.41
N GLN A 83 9.10 -9.62 -7.02
CA GLN A 83 9.27 -10.82 -7.83
C GLN A 83 10.10 -10.51 -9.08
N ILE A 84 9.83 -9.38 -9.73
CA ILE A 84 10.60 -8.95 -10.88
C ILE A 84 12.05 -8.73 -10.48
N LEU A 85 12.27 -8.09 -9.34
CA LEU A 85 13.61 -7.83 -8.85
C LEU A 85 14.36 -9.13 -8.56
N ASP A 86 13.68 -10.09 -7.93
CA ASP A 86 14.30 -11.39 -7.65
C ASP A 86 14.71 -12.08 -8.95
N ASP A 87 13.85 -12.05 -9.95
CA ASP A 87 14.16 -12.67 -11.24
C ASP A 87 15.33 -11.97 -11.92
N LEU A 88 15.39 -10.64 -11.82
CA LEU A 88 16.50 -9.87 -12.40
C LEU A 88 17.80 -10.14 -11.67
N MET A 89 17.75 -10.30 -10.35
CA MET A 89 18.94 -10.57 -9.57
C MET A 89 19.52 -11.94 -9.90
N ILE A 90 18.67 -12.91 -10.15
CA ILE A 90 19.13 -14.24 -10.56
C ILE A 90 19.85 -14.13 -11.90
N GLU A 91 19.29 -13.35 -12.83
CA GLU A 91 19.91 -13.18 -14.13
C GLU A 91 21.20 -12.38 -14.04
N TRP A 92 21.24 -11.41 -13.13
CA TRP A 92 22.39 -10.54 -13.01
C TRP A 92 23.54 -11.16 -12.25
N GLU A 93 23.29 -12.13 -11.43
CA GLU A 93 24.26 -12.73 -10.65
C GLU A 93 24.94 -13.73 -11.44
N PRO A 94 25.86 -13.40 -12.08
CA PRO A 94 26.37 -14.20 -13.07
C PRO A 94 27.20 -15.22 -12.55
N LYS A 95 27.07 -16.09 -12.68
CA LYS A 95 27.90 -17.03 -12.58
C LYS A 95 29.08 -16.83 -11.89
N VAL A 96 29.02 -16.26 -10.95
CA VAL A 96 30.18 -16.10 -10.22
C VAL A 96 30.72 -17.35 -9.96
N VAL A 97 30.10 -18.23 -9.98
CA VAL A 97 30.48 -19.38 -9.64
C VAL A 97 31.29 -20.11 -10.43
N SER A 98 31.41 -20.06 -11.37
CA SER A 98 32.20 -20.90 -12.20
C SER A 98 33.33 -21.46 -11.78
#